data_b73faa0a46e220fb1f50c39866e20b66
#
_entry.id   b73faa0a46e220fb1f50c39866e20b66
#
_cell.length_a   1.000
_cell.length_b   1.000
_cell.length_c   1.000
_cell.angle_alpha   90.00
_cell.angle_beta   90.00
_cell.angle_gamma   90.00
#
_symmetry.space_group_name_H-M   'P 1'
#
loop_
_entity.id
_entity.type
_entity.pdbx_description
1 polymer ?
#
loop_
_entity_poly.entity_id
_entity_poly.type
_entity_poly.pdbx_seq_one_letter_code
_entity_poly.pdbx_strand_id
1 'polypeptide(L)'
;LATGLATSGLLAWARRRPVLAGVLIGLGSAAKLYPLLFLYPLLLLGIRAGRLNALARTMAAAAATWLLVNLPVMLLFPRGWSEFFRLNTRRGDDMDSLYNVVKSFTGWRGFDPTLGFWEPPLVLNTVVTLLFVLCCAAIAYIALTAPHRPRVAQLTFLTVASFLLVNKVWSPQFSLWLVPLAVLALPHRRILLAWMTIDALVWVPRMYYLYGNPSRSLPEQWFTTTVLLRDIAVMVLCGLVVWQIYRPGRDLVRTGGPGALPACGGVDDPVGGV
;
A
#
# COMPACT_ATOMS: atom_id res chain seq x y z
N LEU A 1 -9.01 -7.54 -9.65
CA LEU A 1 -8.33 -7.25 -10.91
C LEU A 1 -7.05 -6.42 -10.69
N ALA A 2 -7.13 -5.19 -10.14
CA ALA A 2 -5.96 -4.32 -9.93
C ALA A 2 -4.83 -5.01 -9.16
N THR A 3 -5.15 -5.72 -8.05
CA THR A 3 -4.18 -6.45 -7.24
C THR A 3 -3.48 -7.56 -8.02
N GLY A 4 -4.24 -8.35 -8.79
CA GLY A 4 -3.68 -9.41 -9.62
C GLY A 4 -2.74 -8.86 -10.71
N LEU A 5 -3.15 -7.79 -11.40
CA LEU A 5 -2.33 -7.12 -12.41
C LEU A 5 -1.03 -6.56 -11.79
N ALA A 6 -1.14 -5.87 -10.66
CA ALA A 6 0.01 -5.28 -9.97
C ALA A 6 1.02 -6.36 -9.53
N THR A 7 0.53 -7.44 -8.90
CA THR A 7 1.38 -8.56 -8.45
C THR A 7 2.01 -9.29 -9.64
N SER A 8 1.26 -9.48 -10.75
CA SER A 8 1.80 -10.02 -11.99
C SER A 8 2.85 -9.10 -12.62
N GLY A 9 2.72 -7.78 -12.42
CA GLY A 9 3.74 -6.79 -12.80
C GLY A 9 5.06 -7.01 -12.05
N LEU A 10 5.02 -7.26 -10.73
CA LEU A 10 6.20 -7.62 -9.96
C LEU A 10 6.83 -8.93 -10.44
N LEU A 11 6.01 -9.93 -10.77
CA LEU A 11 6.50 -11.20 -11.32
C LEU A 11 7.16 -11.00 -12.69
N ALA A 12 6.57 -10.17 -13.56
CA ALA A 12 7.16 -9.84 -14.86
C ALA A 12 8.50 -9.11 -14.71
N TRP A 13 8.59 -8.17 -13.75
CA TRP A 13 9.86 -7.53 -13.39
C TRP A 13 10.90 -8.54 -12.94
N ALA A 14 10.54 -9.44 -12.02
CA ALA A 14 11.39 -10.51 -11.53
C ALA A 14 11.90 -11.45 -12.66
N ARG A 15 11.08 -11.64 -13.70
CA ARG A 15 11.42 -12.41 -14.91
C ARG A 15 12.18 -11.61 -15.97
N ARG A 16 12.74 -10.45 -15.60
CA ARG A 16 13.49 -9.55 -16.51
C ARG A 16 12.69 -9.08 -17.73
N ARG A 17 11.36 -8.90 -17.57
CA ARG A 17 10.46 -8.40 -18.62
C ARG A 17 9.95 -6.99 -18.26
N PRO A 18 10.80 -5.95 -18.36
CA PRO A 18 10.48 -4.62 -17.84
C PRO A 18 9.28 -3.98 -18.54
N VAL A 19 9.14 -4.14 -19.85
CA VAL A 19 7.99 -3.59 -20.59
C VAL A 19 6.69 -4.25 -20.12
N LEU A 20 6.65 -5.59 -20.00
CA LEU A 20 5.48 -6.30 -19.52
C LEU A 20 5.14 -5.91 -18.07
N ALA A 21 6.15 -5.73 -17.22
CA ALA A 21 5.94 -5.23 -15.86
C ALA A 21 5.25 -3.86 -15.87
N GLY A 22 5.73 -2.93 -16.70
CA GLY A 22 5.13 -1.61 -16.86
C GLY A 22 3.70 -1.67 -17.38
N VAL A 23 3.43 -2.47 -18.42
CA VAL A 23 2.07 -2.66 -18.96
C VAL A 23 1.11 -3.17 -17.88
N LEU A 24 1.49 -4.20 -17.13
CA LEU A 24 0.63 -4.78 -16.09
C LEU A 24 0.39 -3.81 -14.93
N ILE A 25 1.42 -3.07 -14.49
CA ILE A 25 1.28 -2.02 -13.48
C ILE A 25 0.40 -0.88 -14.02
N GLY A 26 0.59 -0.45 -15.26
CA GLY A 26 -0.21 0.59 -15.91
C GLY A 26 -1.69 0.21 -16.02
N LEU A 27 -2.02 -1.01 -16.45
CA LEU A 27 -3.38 -1.55 -16.47
C LEU A 27 -3.98 -1.63 -15.06
N GLY A 28 -3.21 -2.14 -14.10
CA GLY A 28 -3.62 -2.17 -12.70
C GLY A 28 -3.93 -0.78 -12.16
N SER A 29 -3.12 0.21 -12.53
CA SER A 29 -3.28 1.61 -12.12
C SER A 29 -4.46 2.30 -12.80
N ALA A 30 -4.80 1.91 -14.02
CA ALA A 30 -6.00 2.37 -14.70
C ALA A 30 -7.28 1.81 -14.04
N ALA A 31 -7.21 0.58 -13.52
CA ALA A 31 -8.33 0.00 -12.77
C ALA A 31 -8.45 0.57 -11.34
N LYS A 32 -7.33 0.91 -10.69
CA LYS A 32 -7.25 1.52 -9.35
C LYS A 32 -5.86 2.13 -9.15
N LEU A 33 -5.75 3.37 -8.65
CA LEU A 33 -4.47 4.11 -8.67
C LEU A 33 -3.33 3.51 -7.83
N TYR A 34 -3.62 2.72 -6.79
CA TYR A 34 -2.58 2.24 -5.85
C TYR A 34 -1.42 1.45 -6.49
N PRO A 35 -1.58 0.70 -7.62
CA PRO A 35 -0.45 0.03 -8.26
C PRO A 35 0.66 0.98 -8.75
N LEU A 36 0.37 2.28 -8.93
CA LEU A 36 1.41 3.29 -9.19
C LEU A 36 2.47 3.32 -8.09
N LEU A 37 2.08 3.03 -6.85
CA LEU A 37 3.00 2.97 -5.71
C LEU A 37 4.09 1.90 -5.91
N PHE A 38 3.87 0.88 -6.75
CA PHE A 38 4.85 -0.17 -7.04
C PHE A 38 6.05 0.37 -7.85
N LEU A 39 5.85 1.46 -8.60
CA LEU A 39 6.92 2.08 -9.37
C LEU A 39 7.98 2.71 -8.46
N TYR A 40 7.61 3.13 -7.25
CA TYR A 40 8.55 3.75 -6.32
C TYR A 40 9.66 2.79 -5.84
N PRO A 41 9.37 1.59 -5.31
CA PRO A 41 10.39 0.59 -5.01
C PRO A 41 11.25 0.20 -6.21
N LEU A 42 10.63 0.08 -7.40
CA LEU A 42 11.38 -0.21 -8.63
C LEU A 42 12.35 0.92 -8.98
N LEU A 43 11.95 2.18 -8.76
CA LEU A 43 12.82 3.35 -8.93
C LEU A 43 14.03 3.27 -8.00
N LEU A 44 13.81 3.08 -6.70
CA LEU A 44 14.88 3.03 -5.70
C LEU A 44 15.89 1.90 -6.00
N LEU A 45 15.38 0.71 -6.31
CA LEU A 45 16.23 -0.44 -6.61
C LEU A 45 16.90 -0.32 -7.97
N GLY A 46 16.24 0.24 -8.96
CA GLY A 46 16.82 0.53 -10.28
C GLY A 46 17.99 1.51 -10.19
N ILE A 47 17.87 2.56 -9.37
CA ILE A 47 18.96 3.51 -9.09
C ILE A 47 20.10 2.80 -8.35
N ARG A 48 19.81 2.08 -7.27
CA ARG A 48 20.82 1.37 -6.48
C ARG A 48 21.60 0.33 -7.28
N ALA A 49 20.95 -0.27 -8.27
CA ALA A 49 21.55 -1.31 -9.12
C ALA A 49 22.16 -0.80 -10.42
N GLY A 50 22.05 0.49 -10.73
CA GLY A 50 22.51 1.05 -12.00
C GLY A 50 21.73 0.56 -13.23
N ARG A 51 20.52 0.00 -13.06
CA ARG A 51 19.70 -0.59 -14.15
C ARG A 51 18.69 0.42 -14.71
N LEU A 52 19.13 1.63 -14.99
CA LEU A 52 18.26 2.75 -15.42
C LEU A 52 17.49 2.46 -16.71
N ASN A 53 18.06 1.72 -17.66
CA ASN A 53 17.38 1.37 -18.92
C ASN A 53 16.15 0.47 -18.69
N ALA A 54 16.27 -0.55 -17.82
CA ALA A 54 15.11 -1.41 -17.49
C ALA A 54 14.03 -0.61 -16.76
N LEU A 55 14.46 0.23 -15.83
CA LEU A 55 13.56 1.14 -15.10
C LEU A 55 12.83 2.09 -16.07
N ALA A 56 13.55 2.78 -16.96
CA ALA A 56 12.98 3.70 -17.94
C ALA A 56 11.92 3.01 -18.82
N ARG A 57 12.22 1.80 -19.30
CA ARG A 57 11.28 0.99 -20.09
C ARG A 57 10.02 0.63 -19.29
N THR A 58 10.15 0.29 -18.00
CA THR A 58 9.01 -0.02 -17.14
C THR A 58 8.16 1.22 -16.89
N MET A 59 8.79 2.35 -16.56
CA MET A 59 8.09 3.62 -16.32
C MET A 59 7.37 4.10 -17.57
N ALA A 60 8.04 4.08 -18.72
CA ALA A 60 7.45 4.48 -20.00
C ALA A 60 6.27 3.58 -20.39
N ALA A 61 6.42 2.25 -20.24
CA ALA A 61 5.34 1.31 -20.54
C ALA A 61 4.14 1.50 -19.58
N ALA A 62 4.39 1.74 -18.29
CA ALA A 62 3.32 2.01 -17.33
C ALA A 62 2.57 3.30 -17.64
N ALA A 63 3.30 4.37 -17.93
CA ALA A 63 2.72 5.66 -18.30
C ALA A 63 1.93 5.57 -19.61
N ALA A 64 2.50 4.97 -20.65
CA ALA A 64 1.84 4.80 -21.94
C ALA A 64 0.55 3.97 -21.82
N THR A 65 0.60 2.87 -21.07
CA THR A 65 -0.58 2.01 -20.87
C THR A 65 -1.66 2.74 -20.07
N TRP A 66 -1.28 3.43 -19.00
CA TRP A 66 -2.22 4.21 -18.20
C TRP A 66 -2.88 5.31 -19.03
N LEU A 67 -2.08 6.04 -19.82
CA LEU A 67 -2.57 7.08 -20.73
C LEU A 67 -3.49 6.48 -21.81
N LEU A 68 -3.12 5.37 -22.44
CA LEU A 68 -3.94 4.72 -23.45
C LEU A 68 -5.35 4.39 -22.95
N VAL A 69 -5.48 3.97 -21.70
CA VAL A 69 -6.78 3.64 -21.08
C VAL A 69 -7.54 4.91 -20.67
N ASN A 70 -6.84 5.88 -20.08
CA ASN A 70 -7.49 7.07 -19.50
C ASN A 70 -7.74 8.19 -20.51
N LEU A 71 -6.86 8.37 -21.50
CA LEU A 71 -6.92 9.47 -22.45
C LEU A 71 -8.27 9.60 -23.19
N PRO A 72 -8.87 8.53 -23.71
CA PRO A 72 -10.19 8.63 -24.33
C PRO A 72 -11.26 9.18 -23.39
N VAL A 73 -11.26 8.72 -22.13
CA VAL A 73 -12.22 9.19 -21.12
C VAL A 73 -11.93 10.63 -20.71
N MET A 74 -10.65 10.99 -20.58
CA MET A 74 -10.22 12.35 -20.27
C MET A 74 -10.68 13.38 -21.34
N LEU A 75 -10.60 12.98 -22.62
CA LEU A 75 -10.96 13.86 -23.74
C LEU A 75 -12.47 13.93 -23.95
N LEU A 76 -13.17 12.81 -23.84
CA LEU A 76 -14.60 12.74 -24.11
C LEU A 76 -15.45 13.17 -22.90
N PHE A 77 -14.99 12.88 -21.69
CA PHE A 77 -15.72 13.13 -20.43
C PHE A 77 -14.83 13.76 -19.35
N PRO A 78 -14.22 14.93 -19.58
CA PRO A 78 -13.21 15.51 -18.67
C PRO A 78 -13.77 15.77 -17.26
N ARG A 79 -15.02 16.20 -17.15
CA ARG A 79 -15.68 16.42 -15.84
C ARG A 79 -15.86 15.11 -15.06
N GLY A 80 -16.33 14.06 -15.73
CA GLY A 80 -16.51 12.73 -15.11
C GLY A 80 -15.19 12.10 -14.69
N TRP A 81 -14.16 12.23 -15.53
CA TRP A 81 -12.82 11.73 -15.21
C TRP A 81 -12.20 12.46 -14.02
N SER A 82 -12.30 13.79 -13.97
CA SER A 82 -11.74 14.60 -12.88
C SER A 82 -12.49 14.44 -11.55
N GLU A 83 -13.74 13.95 -11.57
CA GLU A 83 -14.57 13.80 -10.38
C GLU A 83 -13.95 12.88 -9.33
N PHE A 84 -13.26 11.82 -9.75
CA PHE A 84 -12.52 10.93 -8.84
C PHE A 84 -11.51 11.72 -8.00
N PHE A 85 -10.73 12.60 -8.63
CA PHE A 85 -9.71 13.40 -7.92
C PHE A 85 -10.38 14.46 -7.04
N ARG A 86 -11.44 15.10 -7.54
CA ARG A 86 -12.22 16.09 -6.79
C ARG A 86 -12.82 15.50 -5.52
N LEU A 87 -13.44 14.32 -5.62
CA LEU A 87 -14.02 13.64 -4.46
C LEU A 87 -12.94 13.24 -3.44
N ASN A 88 -11.80 12.73 -3.90
CA ASN A 88 -10.72 12.34 -2.98
C ASN A 88 -10.11 13.55 -2.27
N THR A 89 -10.00 14.70 -2.92
CA THR A 89 -9.48 15.93 -2.28
C THR A 89 -10.46 16.53 -1.27
N ARG A 90 -11.77 16.44 -1.53
CA ARG A 90 -12.82 16.99 -0.67
C ARG A 90 -13.23 16.05 0.47
N ARG A 91 -12.99 14.76 0.34
CA ARG A 91 -13.33 13.78 1.36
C ARG A 91 -12.54 14.02 2.64
N GLY A 92 -13.22 14.06 3.79
CA GLY A 92 -12.61 14.06 5.10
C GLY A 92 -12.00 12.70 5.47
N ASP A 93 -11.66 12.54 6.73
CA ASP A 93 -11.21 11.26 7.28
C ASP A 93 -12.37 10.26 7.35
N ASP A 94 -12.06 9.02 6.99
CA ASP A 94 -12.98 7.89 7.04
C ASP A 94 -13.03 7.30 8.44
N MET A 95 -14.15 6.65 8.77
CA MET A 95 -14.34 5.96 10.06
C MET A 95 -13.27 4.88 10.31
N ASP A 96 -12.73 4.28 9.27
CA ASP A 96 -11.69 3.25 9.32
C ASP A 96 -10.25 3.84 9.37
N SER A 97 -10.08 5.15 9.53
CA SER A 97 -8.78 5.82 9.55
C SER A 97 -8.23 5.99 10.96
N LEU A 98 -6.89 6.07 11.07
CA LEU A 98 -6.22 6.40 12.33
C LEU A 98 -6.69 7.75 12.90
N TYR A 99 -7.04 8.71 12.05
CA TYR A 99 -7.55 10.02 12.48
C TYR A 99 -8.87 9.90 13.23
N ASN A 100 -9.77 9.03 12.75
CA ASN A 100 -11.03 8.76 13.44
C ASN A 100 -10.82 7.99 14.75
N VAL A 101 -9.85 7.08 14.81
CA VAL A 101 -9.47 6.42 16.06
C VAL A 101 -9.07 7.46 17.11
N VAL A 102 -8.19 8.40 16.76
CA VAL A 102 -7.77 9.47 17.67
C VAL A 102 -8.97 10.33 18.10
N LYS A 103 -9.85 10.71 17.18
CA LYS A 103 -11.09 11.47 17.51
C LYS A 103 -11.95 10.73 18.53
N SER A 104 -12.20 9.44 18.31
CA SER A 104 -13.07 8.61 19.15
C SER A 104 -12.55 8.46 20.58
N PHE A 105 -11.23 8.37 20.79
CA PHE A 105 -10.66 8.19 22.13
C PHE A 105 -10.34 9.49 22.86
N THR A 106 -10.03 10.57 22.14
CA THR A 106 -9.55 11.82 22.75
C THR A 106 -10.58 12.96 22.74
N GLY A 107 -11.67 12.80 21.99
CA GLY A 107 -12.61 13.90 21.74
C GLY A 107 -12.04 15.01 20.83
N TRP A 108 -10.89 14.78 20.20
CA TRP A 108 -10.31 15.71 19.25
C TRP A 108 -11.24 15.90 18.04
N ARG A 109 -11.43 17.16 17.61
CA ARG A 109 -12.37 17.49 16.52
C ARG A 109 -11.79 17.37 15.10
N GLY A 110 -10.55 16.91 14.95
CA GLY A 110 -9.87 16.84 13.68
C GLY A 110 -9.04 18.08 13.35
N PHE A 111 -8.35 18.04 12.21
CA PHE A 111 -7.51 19.15 11.74
C PHE A 111 -8.32 20.33 11.18
N ASP A 112 -9.48 20.05 10.60
CA ASP A 112 -10.33 21.03 9.91
C ASP A 112 -11.77 20.98 10.48
N PRO A 113 -11.99 21.38 11.75
CA PRO A 113 -13.26 21.13 12.47
C PRO A 113 -14.44 22.01 12.02
N THR A 114 -14.19 23.08 11.27
CA THR A 114 -15.19 24.10 10.90
C THR A 114 -15.58 24.08 9.43
N LEU A 115 -15.12 23.05 8.68
CA LEU A 115 -15.36 22.98 7.23
C LEU A 115 -16.84 22.74 6.88
N GLY A 116 -17.31 23.45 5.86
CA GLY A 116 -18.56 23.13 5.18
C GLY A 116 -18.49 21.80 4.43
N PHE A 117 -19.63 21.18 4.20
CA PHE A 117 -19.76 19.84 3.60
C PHE A 117 -19.01 19.67 2.24
N TRP A 118 -18.78 20.76 1.51
CA TRP A 118 -18.14 20.73 0.18
C TRP A 118 -16.72 21.31 0.17
N GLU A 119 -16.22 21.77 1.31
CA GLU A 119 -14.88 22.34 1.40
C GLU A 119 -13.82 21.26 1.57
N PRO A 120 -12.68 21.38 0.88
CA PRO A 120 -11.60 20.41 1.02
C PRO A 120 -10.90 20.58 2.38
N PRO A 121 -10.66 19.49 3.14
CA PRO A 121 -9.90 19.53 4.38
C PRO A 121 -8.42 19.72 4.06
N LEU A 122 -8.00 20.98 3.93
CA LEU A 122 -6.65 21.32 3.44
C LEU A 122 -5.56 20.90 4.44
N VAL A 123 -5.79 21.11 5.74
CA VAL A 123 -4.79 20.74 6.76
C VAL A 123 -4.65 19.21 6.82
N LEU A 124 -5.76 18.48 6.87
CA LEU A 124 -5.74 17.02 6.82
C LEU A 124 -5.03 16.49 5.56
N ASN A 125 -5.36 17.03 4.39
CA ASN A 125 -4.73 16.63 3.13
C ASN A 125 -3.21 16.88 3.14
N THR A 126 -2.79 18.02 3.68
CA THR A 126 -1.37 18.38 3.81
C THR A 126 -0.67 17.44 4.77
N VAL A 127 -1.24 17.17 5.95
CA VAL A 127 -0.68 16.24 6.95
C VAL A 127 -0.51 14.84 6.37
N VAL A 128 -1.55 14.29 5.73
CA VAL A 128 -1.51 12.98 5.06
C VAL A 128 -0.37 12.93 4.02
N THR A 129 -0.27 13.96 3.20
CA THR A 129 0.75 14.04 2.15
C THR A 129 2.16 14.10 2.75
N LEU A 130 2.38 14.96 3.74
CA LEU A 130 3.67 15.10 4.41
C LEU A 130 4.10 13.80 5.13
N LEU A 131 3.18 13.16 5.85
CA LEU A 131 3.44 11.87 6.49
C LEU A 131 3.81 10.80 5.46
N PHE A 132 3.11 10.74 4.33
CA PHE A 132 3.44 9.77 3.29
C PHE A 132 4.79 10.05 2.63
N VAL A 133 5.11 11.32 2.36
CA VAL A 133 6.45 11.73 1.87
C VAL A 133 7.54 11.34 2.86
N LEU A 134 7.32 11.53 4.16
CA LEU A 134 8.26 11.13 5.21
C LEU A 134 8.46 9.60 5.23
N CYS A 135 7.38 8.82 5.11
CA CYS A 135 7.46 7.36 4.97
C CYS A 135 8.24 6.95 3.72
N CYS A 136 7.99 7.60 2.58
CA CYS A 136 8.76 7.37 1.36
C CYS A 136 10.24 7.70 1.56
N ALA A 137 10.58 8.81 2.21
CA ALA A 137 11.98 9.15 2.52
C ALA A 137 12.65 8.10 3.42
N ALA A 138 11.94 7.59 4.44
CA ALA A 138 12.43 6.51 5.30
C ALA A 138 12.66 5.21 4.50
N ILE A 139 11.72 4.85 3.60
CA ILE A 139 11.86 3.69 2.73
C ILE A 139 13.03 3.87 1.75
N ALA A 140 13.22 5.08 1.20
CA ALA A 140 14.38 5.39 0.36
C ALA A 140 15.70 5.22 1.13
N TYR A 141 15.74 5.75 2.36
CA TYR A 141 16.90 5.58 3.24
C TYR A 141 17.21 4.11 3.46
N ILE A 142 16.22 3.28 3.84
CA ILE A 142 16.38 1.83 3.99
C ILE A 142 16.85 1.19 2.66
N ALA A 143 16.20 1.52 1.55
CA ALA A 143 16.50 0.95 0.24
C ALA A 143 17.94 1.24 -0.21
N LEU A 144 18.47 2.42 0.11
CA LEU A 144 19.79 2.86 -0.36
C LEU A 144 20.92 2.51 0.62
N THR A 145 20.65 2.43 1.92
CA THR A 145 21.68 2.26 2.98
C THR A 145 21.74 0.86 3.57
N ALA A 146 20.71 0.00 3.40
CA ALA A 146 20.73 -1.35 3.94
C ALA A 146 21.98 -2.14 3.47
N PRO A 147 22.63 -2.95 4.34
CA PRO A 147 23.84 -3.69 4.02
C PRO A 147 23.68 -4.57 2.78
N HIS A 148 22.55 -5.22 2.66
CA HIS A 148 22.17 -5.99 1.48
C HIS A 148 20.99 -5.33 0.78
N ARG A 149 20.91 -5.48 -0.55
CA ARG A 149 19.81 -4.94 -1.35
C ARG A 149 18.49 -5.55 -0.89
N PRO A 150 17.49 -4.73 -0.47
CA PRO A 150 16.17 -5.24 -0.11
C PRO A 150 15.48 -5.89 -1.32
N ARG A 151 14.59 -6.85 -1.06
CA ARG A 151 13.76 -7.43 -2.13
C ARG A 151 12.67 -6.43 -2.56
N VAL A 152 12.33 -6.43 -3.86
CA VAL A 152 11.25 -5.57 -4.40
C VAL A 152 9.98 -5.72 -3.60
N ALA A 153 9.58 -6.96 -3.27
CA ALA A 153 8.37 -7.25 -2.50
C ALA A 153 8.38 -6.61 -1.10
N GLN A 154 9.55 -6.59 -0.42
CA GLN A 154 9.69 -5.95 0.89
C GLN A 154 9.44 -4.45 0.82
N LEU A 155 10.09 -3.76 -0.13
CA LEU A 155 9.90 -2.31 -0.28
C LEU A 155 8.50 -1.97 -0.80
N THR A 156 7.92 -2.79 -1.68
CA THR A 156 6.55 -2.57 -2.19
C THR A 156 5.53 -2.74 -1.07
N PHE A 157 5.70 -3.77 -0.22
CA PHE A 157 4.87 -3.94 0.97
C PHE A 157 4.96 -2.72 1.89
N LEU A 158 6.17 -2.27 2.23
CA LEU A 158 6.37 -1.09 3.08
C LEU A 158 5.72 0.16 2.48
N THR A 159 5.84 0.37 1.17
CA THR A 159 5.26 1.54 0.50
C THR A 159 3.74 1.54 0.56
N VAL A 160 3.10 0.40 0.24
CA VAL A 160 1.63 0.30 0.26
C VAL A 160 1.10 0.30 1.69
N ALA A 161 1.75 -0.38 2.63
CA ALA A 161 1.38 -0.37 4.03
C ALA A 161 1.47 1.03 4.64
N SER A 162 2.57 1.76 4.39
CA SER A 162 2.73 3.15 4.83
C SER A 162 1.66 4.05 4.25
N PHE A 163 1.36 3.90 2.95
CA PHE A 163 0.26 4.65 2.32
C PHE A 163 -1.07 4.42 3.06
N LEU A 164 -1.42 3.18 3.37
CA LEU A 164 -2.68 2.87 4.04
C LEU A 164 -2.70 3.39 5.49
N LEU A 165 -1.60 3.23 6.23
CA LEU A 165 -1.50 3.65 7.63
C LEU A 165 -1.64 5.16 7.82
N VAL A 166 -1.06 5.96 6.90
CA VAL A 166 -1.11 7.43 7.02
C VAL A 166 -2.26 8.07 6.26
N ASN A 167 -2.96 7.29 5.41
CA ASN A 167 -4.04 7.82 4.59
C ASN A 167 -5.28 8.14 5.45
N LYS A 168 -6.00 9.20 5.08
CA LYS A 168 -7.29 9.56 5.69
C LYS A 168 -8.44 8.60 5.37
N VAL A 169 -8.22 7.64 4.47
CA VAL A 169 -9.20 6.65 4.04
C VAL A 169 -8.57 5.27 4.00
N TRP A 170 -9.08 4.38 4.81
CA TRP A 170 -8.74 2.96 4.75
C TRP A 170 -10.00 2.10 4.75
N SER A 171 -10.60 1.91 3.60
CA SER A 171 -11.70 0.96 3.46
C SER A 171 -11.20 -0.48 3.68
N PRO A 172 -11.94 -1.38 4.37
CA PRO A 172 -11.50 -2.75 4.67
C PRO A 172 -11.05 -3.54 3.43
N GLN A 173 -11.66 -3.29 2.27
CA GLN A 173 -11.23 -3.90 1.00
C GLN A 173 -9.78 -3.57 0.60
N PHE A 174 -9.17 -2.51 1.15
CA PHE A 174 -7.80 -2.12 0.81
C PHE A 174 -6.77 -3.06 1.47
N SER A 175 -7.13 -3.75 2.52
CA SER A 175 -6.30 -4.81 3.12
C SER A 175 -5.96 -5.91 2.10
N LEU A 176 -6.84 -6.16 1.12
CA LEU A 176 -6.56 -7.10 0.02
C LEU A 176 -5.35 -6.70 -0.84
N TRP A 177 -4.95 -5.42 -0.82
CA TRP A 177 -3.74 -4.98 -1.54
C TRP A 177 -2.48 -5.44 -0.83
N LEU A 178 -2.55 -5.56 0.50
CA LEU A 178 -1.43 -5.99 1.32
C LEU A 178 -1.21 -7.50 1.31
N VAL A 179 -2.28 -8.30 1.16
CA VAL A 179 -2.20 -9.76 1.27
C VAL A 179 -1.10 -10.37 0.38
N PRO A 180 -1.10 -10.20 -0.95
CA PRO A 180 -0.05 -10.78 -1.79
C PRO A 180 1.32 -10.19 -1.49
N LEU A 181 1.39 -8.90 -1.15
CA LEU A 181 2.66 -8.24 -0.82
C LEU A 181 3.23 -8.74 0.50
N ALA A 182 2.39 -8.94 1.53
CA ALA A 182 2.81 -9.48 2.81
C ALA A 182 3.32 -10.92 2.67
N VAL A 183 2.61 -11.76 1.88
CA VAL A 183 3.06 -13.14 1.57
C VAL A 183 4.42 -13.15 0.90
N LEU A 184 4.66 -12.25 -0.06
CA LEU A 184 5.94 -12.17 -0.77
C LEU A 184 7.05 -11.52 0.08
N ALA A 185 6.70 -10.54 0.94
CA ALA A 185 7.66 -9.82 1.77
C ALA A 185 8.08 -10.62 3.02
N LEU A 186 7.11 -11.27 3.67
CA LEU A 186 7.28 -11.95 4.97
C LEU A 186 6.56 -13.30 4.96
N PRO A 187 7.09 -14.37 4.34
CA PRO A 187 6.41 -15.65 4.17
C PRO A 187 6.36 -16.47 5.47
N HIS A 188 5.89 -15.87 6.57
CA HIS A 188 5.72 -16.51 7.87
C HIS A 188 4.24 -16.83 8.09
N ARG A 189 3.83 -18.06 7.76
CA ARG A 189 2.41 -18.49 7.78
C ARG A 189 1.66 -18.11 9.06
N ARG A 190 2.25 -18.32 10.24
CA ARG A 190 1.59 -18.03 11.53
C ARG A 190 1.34 -16.53 11.71
N ILE A 191 2.32 -15.70 11.36
CA ILE A 191 2.23 -14.24 11.48
C ILE A 191 1.19 -13.70 10.50
N LEU A 192 1.21 -14.17 9.25
CA LEU A 192 0.24 -13.77 8.24
C LEU A 192 -1.19 -14.16 8.62
N LEU A 193 -1.40 -15.40 9.08
CA LEU A 193 -2.72 -15.84 9.53
C LEU A 193 -3.21 -15.02 10.73
N ALA A 194 -2.36 -14.74 11.72
CA ALA A 194 -2.72 -13.88 12.85
C ALA A 194 -3.14 -12.49 12.41
N TRP A 195 -2.35 -11.86 11.54
CA TRP A 195 -2.70 -10.55 10.97
C TRP A 195 -4.02 -10.60 10.19
N MET A 196 -4.19 -11.56 9.28
CA MET A 196 -5.41 -11.70 8.48
C MET A 196 -6.65 -11.94 9.35
N THR A 197 -6.50 -12.66 10.46
CA THR A 197 -7.59 -12.85 11.44
C THR A 197 -7.96 -11.52 12.11
N ILE A 198 -6.96 -10.74 12.55
CA ILE A 198 -7.21 -9.42 13.15
C ILE A 198 -7.92 -8.51 12.13
N ASP A 199 -7.45 -8.48 10.89
CA ASP A 199 -8.05 -7.67 9.82
C ASP A 199 -9.50 -8.08 9.51
N ALA A 200 -9.76 -9.39 9.46
CA ALA A 200 -11.12 -9.92 9.26
C ALA A 200 -12.06 -9.59 10.42
N LEU A 201 -11.56 -9.61 11.64
CA LEU A 201 -12.36 -9.27 12.83
C LEU A 201 -12.86 -7.83 12.86
N VAL A 202 -12.23 -6.90 12.13
CA VAL A 202 -12.71 -5.50 11.99
C VAL A 202 -14.12 -5.44 11.40
N TRP A 203 -14.47 -6.39 10.52
CA TRP A 203 -15.78 -6.41 9.86
C TRP A 203 -16.95 -6.55 10.82
N VAL A 204 -16.81 -7.31 11.89
CA VAL A 204 -17.90 -7.59 12.83
C VAL A 204 -18.35 -6.29 13.55
N PRO A 205 -17.50 -5.59 14.33
CA PRO A 205 -17.92 -4.36 15.00
C PRO A 205 -18.24 -3.22 14.01
N ARG A 206 -17.59 -3.22 12.83
CA ARG A 206 -17.92 -2.26 11.76
C ARG A 206 -19.36 -2.39 11.29
N MET A 207 -19.86 -3.62 11.06
CA MET A 207 -21.23 -3.84 10.63
C MET A 207 -22.23 -3.44 11.72
N TYR A 208 -21.95 -3.75 12.98
CA TYR A 208 -22.79 -3.32 14.11
C TYR A 208 -22.79 -1.80 14.28
N TYR A 209 -21.67 -1.14 14.10
CA TYR A 209 -21.56 0.32 14.12
C TYR A 209 -22.37 0.96 13.00
N LEU A 210 -22.27 0.45 11.76
CA LEU A 210 -23.01 0.94 10.60
C LEU A 210 -24.50 0.62 10.61
N TYR A 211 -24.94 -0.34 11.42
CA TYR A 211 -26.35 -0.73 11.48
C TYR A 211 -27.28 0.41 11.95
N GLY A 212 -26.71 1.41 12.63
CA GLY A 212 -27.39 2.70 12.93
C GLY A 212 -28.60 2.62 13.85
N ASN A 213 -28.94 1.44 14.40
CA ASN A 213 -30.05 1.30 15.33
C ASN A 213 -29.54 1.52 16.76
N PRO A 214 -30.01 2.57 17.48
CA PRO A 214 -29.50 2.90 18.81
C PRO A 214 -29.58 1.76 19.83
N SER A 215 -30.52 0.82 19.65
CA SER A 215 -30.70 -0.33 20.54
C SER A 215 -29.83 -1.55 20.18
N ARG A 216 -29.18 -1.56 19.03
CA ARG A 216 -28.38 -2.68 18.52
C ARG A 216 -26.98 -2.28 18.01
N SER A 217 -26.69 -0.98 17.89
CA SER A 217 -25.37 -0.49 17.51
C SER A 217 -24.38 -0.64 18.67
N LEU A 218 -23.16 -1.02 18.35
CA LEU A 218 -22.06 -0.98 19.31
C LEU A 218 -21.57 0.46 19.49
N PRO A 219 -21.11 0.85 20.69
CA PRO A 219 -20.40 2.10 20.88
C PRO A 219 -19.22 2.21 19.90
N GLU A 220 -18.96 3.42 19.41
CA GLU A 220 -17.92 3.70 18.43
C GLU A 220 -16.53 3.18 18.86
N GLN A 221 -16.24 3.22 20.16
CA GLN A 221 -14.97 2.79 20.73
C GLN A 221 -14.68 1.30 20.47
N TRP A 222 -15.69 0.44 20.41
CA TRP A 222 -15.49 -0.97 20.07
C TRP A 222 -15.01 -1.15 18.65
N PHE A 223 -15.59 -0.41 17.71
CA PHE A 223 -15.19 -0.43 16.34
C PHE A 223 -13.78 0.18 16.15
N THR A 224 -13.56 1.38 16.71
CA THR A 224 -12.26 2.06 16.58
C THR A 224 -11.12 1.31 17.29
N THR A 225 -11.41 0.54 18.35
CA THR A 225 -10.43 -0.39 18.96
C THR A 225 -9.98 -1.46 17.96
N THR A 226 -10.89 -2.04 17.19
CA THR A 226 -10.49 -3.07 16.19
C THR A 226 -9.73 -2.46 15.03
N VAL A 227 -10.04 -1.22 14.64
CA VAL A 227 -9.26 -0.45 13.66
C VAL A 227 -7.83 -0.22 14.17
N LEU A 228 -7.70 0.22 15.44
CA LEU A 228 -6.38 0.41 16.07
C LEU A 228 -5.56 -0.88 16.12
N LEU A 229 -6.19 -2.01 16.47
CA LEU A 229 -5.52 -3.33 16.49
C LEU A 229 -5.04 -3.75 15.09
N ARG A 230 -5.84 -3.50 14.05
CA ARG A 230 -5.44 -3.72 12.66
C ARG A 230 -4.20 -2.87 12.29
N ASP A 231 -4.22 -1.59 12.62
CA ASP A 231 -3.13 -0.66 12.29
C ASP A 231 -1.85 -1.05 13.02
N ILE A 232 -1.93 -1.42 14.30
CA ILE A 232 -0.81 -1.96 15.07
C ILE A 232 -0.27 -3.24 14.43
N ALA A 233 -1.14 -4.16 14.02
CA ALA A 233 -0.71 -5.41 13.39
C ALA A 233 0.05 -5.14 12.08
N VAL A 234 -0.41 -4.19 11.26
CA VAL A 234 0.30 -3.78 10.04
C VAL A 234 1.63 -3.08 10.36
N MET A 235 1.68 -2.23 11.38
CA MET A 235 2.95 -1.63 11.85
C MET A 235 3.94 -2.69 12.32
N VAL A 236 3.48 -3.72 13.03
CA VAL A 236 4.33 -4.87 13.43
C VAL A 236 4.87 -5.60 12.20
N LEU A 237 4.03 -5.87 11.18
CA LEU A 237 4.51 -6.46 9.93
C LEU A 237 5.58 -5.58 9.24
N CYS A 238 5.37 -4.27 9.19
CA CYS A 238 6.37 -3.34 8.66
C CYS A 238 7.69 -3.44 9.45
N GLY A 239 7.63 -3.44 10.78
CA GLY A 239 8.80 -3.61 11.64
C GLY A 239 9.54 -4.91 11.39
N LEU A 240 8.81 -6.02 11.23
CA LEU A 240 9.40 -7.33 10.91
C LEU A 240 10.07 -7.36 9.53
N VAL A 241 9.45 -6.72 8.54
CA VAL A 241 10.05 -6.61 7.19
C VAL A 241 11.32 -5.78 7.23
N VAL A 242 11.32 -4.63 7.92
CA VAL A 242 12.52 -3.82 8.10
C VAL A 242 13.60 -4.59 8.85
N TRP A 243 13.23 -5.29 9.92
CA TRP A 243 14.16 -6.15 10.67
C TRP A 243 14.82 -7.23 9.79
N GLN A 244 14.05 -7.89 8.91
CA GLN A 244 14.61 -8.86 7.95
C GLN A 244 15.54 -8.23 6.91
N ILE A 245 15.26 -7.00 6.46
CA ILE A 245 16.13 -6.26 5.53
C ILE A 245 17.53 -6.09 6.14
N TYR A 246 17.61 -5.75 7.43
CA TYR A 246 18.90 -5.58 8.15
C TYR A 246 19.50 -6.89 8.65
N ARG A 247 18.74 -8.00 8.66
CA ARG A 247 19.19 -9.33 9.09
C ARG A 247 18.85 -10.39 8.04
N PRO A 248 19.57 -10.43 6.91
CA PRO A 248 19.25 -11.29 5.76
C PRO A 248 19.28 -12.79 6.09
N GLY A 249 20.03 -13.22 7.09
CA GLY A 249 20.00 -14.59 7.59
C GLY A 249 18.67 -15.02 8.24
N ARG A 250 17.76 -14.09 8.48
CA ARG A 250 16.39 -14.33 8.98
C ARG A 250 15.32 -14.23 7.89
N ASP A 251 15.72 -13.87 6.65
CA ASP A 251 14.80 -13.83 5.52
C ASP A 251 14.64 -15.23 4.94
N LEU A 252 13.47 -15.84 5.17
CA LEU A 252 13.17 -17.22 4.71
C LEU A 252 13.29 -17.37 3.20
N VAL A 253 13.05 -16.32 2.42
CA VAL A 253 13.17 -16.36 0.95
C VAL A 253 14.64 -16.50 0.53
N ARG A 254 15.56 -15.87 1.28
CA ARG A 254 17.00 -15.92 1.00
C ARG A 254 17.65 -17.21 1.52
N THR A 255 17.17 -17.70 2.66
CA THR A 255 17.79 -18.85 3.34
C THR A 255 17.23 -20.20 2.90
N GLY A 256 16.14 -20.22 2.11
CA GLY A 256 15.50 -21.49 1.70
C GLY A 256 14.97 -22.33 2.88
N GLY A 257 14.66 -21.68 4.01
CA GLY A 257 14.26 -22.36 5.26
C GLY A 257 12.96 -23.15 5.13
N PRO A 258 12.69 -24.12 6.06
CA PRO A 258 11.47 -24.89 6.09
C PRO A 258 10.26 -23.96 6.30
N GLY A 259 9.35 -23.93 5.33
CA GLY A 259 8.22 -22.99 5.27
C GLY A 259 8.44 -21.84 4.27
N ALA A 260 9.58 -21.75 3.63
CA ALA A 260 9.69 -20.99 2.40
C ALA A 260 8.64 -21.55 1.43
N LEU A 261 7.78 -20.70 0.90
CA LEU A 261 6.99 -21.08 -0.27
C LEU A 261 7.99 -21.57 -1.31
N PRO A 262 7.72 -22.72 -2.02
CA PRO A 262 8.62 -23.23 -3.04
C PRO A 262 9.02 -22.04 -3.90
N ALA A 263 10.28 -21.76 -3.83
CA ALA A 263 10.82 -20.48 -4.24
C ALA A 263 10.05 -19.98 -5.45
N CYS A 264 9.43 -18.84 -5.30
CA CYS A 264 9.70 -17.85 -6.33
C CYS A 264 11.24 -17.81 -6.40
N GLY A 265 11.83 -18.87 -7.02
CA GLY A 265 13.21 -19.31 -6.91
C GLY A 265 14.09 -18.13 -7.05
N GLY A 266 14.97 -17.92 -6.08
CA GLY A 266 15.93 -16.84 -6.10
C GLY A 266 15.47 -15.69 -6.97
N VAL A 267 14.37 -15.05 -6.64
CA VAL A 267 14.04 -13.73 -7.14
C VAL A 267 14.94 -12.80 -6.36
N ASP A 268 16.21 -13.16 -6.33
CA ASP A 268 17.24 -12.18 -6.34
C ASP A 268 16.85 -11.27 -7.46
N ASP A 269 16.48 -10.07 -7.09
CA ASP A 269 16.19 -8.98 -8.00
C ASP A 269 16.86 -9.24 -9.32
N PRO A 270 16.14 -9.29 -10.46
CA PRO A 270 16.80 -9.37 -11.77
C PRO A 270 17.76 -8.20 -11.99
N VAL A 271 17.82 -7.32 -11.06
CA VAL A 271 18.76 -6.22 -10.88
C VAL A 271 20.03 -6.67 -10.14
N GLY A 272 20.09 -7.85 -9.54
CA GLY A 272 21.21 -8.37 -8.76
C GLY A 272 21.99 -9.55 -9.34
N GLY A 273 21.50 -10.18 -10.37
CA GLY A 273 22.30 -11.17 -11.08
C GLY A 273 23.28 -10.47 -12.03
N VAL A 274 24.58 -10.71 -11.86
CA VAL A 274 25.74 -10.30 -12.67
C VAL A 274 25.42 -10.28 -14.16
#